data_8fafd9ab54a58b3c5b7597c6f8afadc1
#
_entry.id   8fafd9ab54a58b3c5b7597c6f8afadc1
#
_cell.length_a   1.000
_cell.length_b   1.000
_cell.length_c   1.000
_cell.angle_alpha   90.00
_cell.angle_beta   90.00
_cell.angle_gamma   90.00
#
_symmetry.space_group_name_H-M   'P 1'
#
loop_
_entity.id
_entity.type
_entity.pdbx_description
1 polymer ?
#
loop_
_entity_poly.entity_id
_entity_poly.type
_entity_poly.pdbx_seq_one_letter_code
_entity_poly.pdbx_strand_id
1 'polypeptide(L)'
;MIHSNQSTHSIFCCCCAVQSREISTRMELEGRTSLCFPSRRYPGNARRVDRSRXKLPLPPPENGEGEGLVRVVAMYDFTAKEDSDLTIKQGEEYVILHKQDQLWWRAEDRHGNKGFIPSNYVTEKNRIEANSWYCKNITRTEAEQLLKQQDKEGGFVVRESSKQGTYTVSVYTKTLSLNGDIRHYQIKITNTGQFYLAEKHVFSSIPDVIHYHEHNAAGLVTRLRYPVGPMGRCVPATAGFSSEKWEINPSELTFMKELGSGQFGVVKLGKWRDQQKVAIKTIREGAMYEEDFVEEAKVMMRLCHPKLVQLYGVCLKHRPLLIVAEFMDNGCLLNYLRQRGGALKEAWLMSMCQDVCEGMEYLEAHSFIHRDLAARNCLINENNVVKVSDFGMTRYVLDNQYTSSSGAKFPVKWSPPEVLHYSKYSSKSDVWSFGVVMWEIFSEGRTPFENRSNLEVVNDITKGIRLXPHRASQPLYAIMYRCWHEKPQGRPAFSTLLEEIRKLAENPD
;
A
#
# COMPACT_ATOMS: atom_id res chain seq x y z
N MET A 1 -36.42 29.30 2.35
CA MET A 1 -35.93 28.11 1.61
C MET A 1 -34.42 28.13 1.72
N ILE A 2 -33.91 27.39 2.66
CA ILE A 2 -32.45 27.31 2.93
C ILE A 2 -32.04 25.85 2.73
N HIS A 3 -31.32 25.56 1.67
CA HIS A 3 -30.71 24.28 1.46
C HIS A 3 -29.39 24.20 2.23
N SER A 4 -29.37 23.40 3.26
CA SER A 4 -28.14 23.08 3.98
C SER A 4 -27.47 21.87 3.29
N ASN A 5 -26.41 22.13 2.57
CA ASN A 5 -25.51 21.07 2.08
C ASN A 5 -24.63 20.60 3.24
N GLN A 6 -24.95 19.47 3.80
CA GLN A 6 -24.03 18.76 4.70
C GLN A 6 -23.26 17.71 3.91
N SER A 7 -22.08 18.08 3.44
CA SER A 7 -21.14 17.10 2.91
C SER A 7 -20.28 16.57 4.06
N THR A 8 -20.64 15.41 4.57
CA THR A 8 -19.86 14.72 5.59
C THR A 8 -18.78 13.89 4.92
N HIS A 9 -17.53 14.35 4.96
CA HIS A 9 -16.37 13.58 4.54
C HIS A 9 -15.82 12.81 5.74
N SER A 10 -16.08 11.51 5.77
CA SER A 10 -15.47 10.60 6.74
C SER A 10 -14.26 9.93 6.07
N ILE A 11 -13.07 10.19 6.57
CA ILE A 11 -11.82 9.75 5.94
C ILE A 11 -11.22 8.51 6.61
N PHE A 12 -11.54 8.25 7.87
CA PHE A 12 -11.20 6.97 8.50
C PHE A 12 -12.48 6.33 8.99
N CYS A 13 -12.69 5.08 8.62
CA CYS A 13 -13.95 4.43 8.87
C CYS A 13 -14.34 4.46 10.35
N CYS A 14 -15.36 5.25 10.62
CA CYS A 14 -16.15 5.05 11.81
C CYS A 14 -16.99 3.81 11.62
N CYS A 15 -16.88 2.86 12.49
CA CYS A 15 -17.85 1.78 12.55
C CYS A 15 -19.24 2.39 12.70
N CYS A 16 -20.13 2.02 11.80
CA CYS A 16 -21.52 2.44 11.84
C CYS A 16 -22.14 2.12 13.20
N ALA A 17 -22.48 3.15 13.95
CA ALA A 17 -23.33 2.98 15.13
C ALA A 17 -24.76 2.76 14.63
N VAL A 18 -25.17 1.52 14.57
CA VAL A 18 -26.60 1.19 14.45
C VAL A 18 -27.14 1.05 15.87
N GLN A 19 -28.04 1.95 16.21
CA GLN A 19 -28.81 1.85 17.44
C GLN A 19 -29.61 0.55 17.43
N SER A 20 -29.33 -0.30 18.39
CA SER A 20 -30.27 -1.38 18.76
C SER A 20 -30.62 -1.19 20.22
N ARG A 21 -31.86 -0.87 20.47
CA ARG A 21 -32.44 -0.86 21.81
C ARG A 21 -32.59 -2.28 22.34
N GLU A 22 -32.21 -2.41 23.55
CA GLU A 22 -32.61 -3.35 24.62
C GLU A 22 -33.31 -4.67 24.29
N ILE A 23 -32.78 -5.75 24.81
CA ILE A 23 -33.54 -6.70 25.64
C ILE A 23 -32.58 -7.32 26.65
N SER A 24 -32.87 -7.07 27.91
CA SER A 24 -32.22 -7.70 29.08
C SER A 24 -32.96 -8.99 29.41
N THR A 25 -32.28 -10.09 29.50
CA THR A 25 -32.75 -11.21 30.29
C THR A 25 -31.58 -11.93 30.99
N ARG A 26 -31.79 -12.05 32.27
CA ARG A 26 -31.06 -12.62 33.33
C ARG A 26 -30.95 -14.13 33.24
N MET A 27 -29.77 -14.71 33.44
CA MET A 27 -29.67 -16.05 34.01
C MET A 27 -28.37 -16.17 34.82
N GLU A 28 -28.53 -16.45 36.07
CA GLU A 28 -27.53 -16.81 37.08
C GLU A 28 -27.22 -18.31 37.00
N LEU A 29 -26.08 -18.65 37.60
CA LEU A 29 -25.72 -19.85 38.39
C LEU A 29 -24.59 -20.69 37.79
N GLU A 30 -23.56 -20.66 38.51
CA GLU A 30 -22.83 -21.59 39.40
C GLU A 30 -21.75 -22.45 38.76
N GLY A 31 -20.61 -22.52 39.45
CA GLY A 31 -19.63 -23.58 39.31
C GLY A 31 -18.17 -23.23 39.57
N ARG A 32 -17.81 -23.14 40.82
CA ARG A 32 -16.40 -23.07 41.27
C ARG A 32 -15.66 -24.36 40.95
N THR A 33 -14.43 -24.28 40.50
CA THR A 33 -13.34 -25.10 41.05
C THR A 33 -11.99 -24.45 40.76
N SER A 34 -11.31 -24.19 41.88
CA SER A 34 -9.94 -23.67 41.95
C SER A 34 -8.96 -24.85 41.88
N LEU A 35 -7.95 -24.73 41.02
CA LEU A 35 -6.78 -25.60 41.11
C LEU A 35 -5.52 -24.74 41.17
N CYS A 36 -4.92 -24.72 42.35
CA CYS A 36 -3.62 -24.13 42.61
C CYS A 36 -2.49 -25.01 42.09
N PHE A 37 -1.51 -24.43 41.43
CA PHE A 37 -0.22 -25.07 41.23
C PHE A 37 0.89 -24.23 41.90
N PRO A 38 1.87 -24.88 42.53
CA PRO A 38 2.84 -24.22 43.42
C PRO A 38 4.00 -23.60 42.64
N SER A 39 4.42 -22.44 43.13
CA SER A 39 5.61 -21.70 42.66
C SER A 39 6.90 -22.38 43.15
N ARG A 40 7.82 -22.71 42.24
CA ARG A 40 9.18 -23.10 42.61
C ARG A 40 10.09 -21.86 42.61
N ARG A 41 10.68 -21.60 43.77
CA ARG A 41 11.75 -20.60 43.93
C ARG A 41 13.10 -21.27 43.61
N TYR A 42 13.93 -20.58 42.82
CA TYR A 42 15.36 -20.90 42.72
C TYR A 42 16.18 -19.82 43.42
N PRO A 43 17.24 -20.20 44.19
CA PRO A 43 18.05 -19.23 44.88
C PRO A 43 19.09 -18.58 43.97
N GLY A 44 19.20 -17.25 44.12
CA GLY A 44 20.17 -16.47 43.38
C GLY A 44 21.56 -16.50 43.99
N ASN A 45 22.56 -16.64 43.16
CA ASN A 45 23.95 -16.35 43.52
C ASN A 45 24.41 -15.16 42.68
N ALA A 46 24.57 -14.04 43.36
CA ALA A 46 25.13 -12.84 42.76
C ALA A 46 26.65 -12.92 42.77
N ARG A 47 27.27 -13.05 41.60
CA ARG A 47 28.72 -12.76 41.46
C ARG A 47 28.86 -11.38 40.83
N ARG A 48 29.52 -10.47 41.55
CA ARG A 48 30.02 -9.19 41.05
C ARG A 48 31.02 -9.45 39.91
N VAL A 49 30.76 -8.93 38.74
CA VAL A 49 31.73 -8.90 37.64
C VAL A 49 32.29 -7.50 37.54
N ASP A 50 33.61 -7.43 37.66
CA ASP A 50 34.41 -6.23 37.54
C ASP A 50 34.38 -5.71 36.09
N ARG A 51 34.02 -4.44 35.90
CA ARG A 51 34.01 -3.76 34.61
C ARG A 51 35.36 -3.07 34.37
N SER A 52 36.37 -3.82 33.89
CA SER A 52 37.53 -3.23 33.27
C SER A 52 37.36 -3.23 31.73
N ARG A 53 37.47 -2.06 31.17
CA ARG A 53 37.28 -1.76 29.75
C ARG A 53 38.25 -2.49 28.83
N UNK A 54 37.98 -3.39 28.12
CA UNK A 54 38.60 -3.81 27.25
C UNK A 54 38.21 -3.25 26.13
N LYS A 55 38.85 -2.57 25.57
CA LYS A 55 38.74 -2.11 24.18
C LYS A 55 38.95 -3.33 23.28
N LEU A 56 37.89 -3.79 22.68
CA LEU A 56 38.01 -4.71 21.55
C LEU A 56 38.77 -4.01 20.40
N PRO A 57 39.73 -4.65 19.78
CA PRO A 57 40.36 -4.08 18.60
C PRO A 57 39.38 -3.94 17.47
N LEU A 58 39.42 -2.84 16.75
CA LEU A 58 38.67 -2.61 15.52
C LEU A 58 39.06 -3.70 14.51
N PRO A 59 38.10 -4.30 13.78
CA PRO A 59 38.44 -5.22 12.72
C PRO A 59 39.31 -4.48 11.68
N PRO A 60 40.24 -5.16 11.04
CA PRO A 60 41.05 -4.54 9.99
C PRO A 60 40.15 -4.06 8.86
N PRO A 61 40.50 -2.99 8.14
CA PRO A 61 39.72 -2.56 6.99
C PRO A 61 39.71 -3.70 5.97
N GLU A 62 38.51 -4.17 5.64
CA GLU A 62 38.35 -5.09 4.53
C GLU A 62 38.82 -4.37 3.26
N ASN A 63 39.87 -4.86 2.64
CA ASN A 63 40.29 -4.42 1.34
C ASN A 63 39.22 -4.91 0.34
N GLY A 64 38.21 -4.08 0.16
CA GLY A 64 37.20 -4.29 -0.89
C GLY A 64 37.85 -4.09 -2.24
N GLU A 65 37.97 -5.14 -3.00
CA GLU A 65 38.21 -5.03 -4.43
C GLU A 65 37.12 -4.14 -5.01
N GLY A 66 37.49 -3.20 -5.89
CA GLY A 66 36.65 -2.07 -6.33
C GLY A 66 35.28 -2.48 -6.87
N GLU A 67 34.28 -2.39 -6.02
CA GLU A 67 32.90 -2.25 -6.51
C GLU A 67 32.80 -0.89 -7.19
N GLY A 68 32.54 -0.89 -8.49
CA GLY A 68 32.36 0.35 -9.25
C GLY A 68 31.31 1.23 -8.57
N LEU A 69 31.65 2.51 -8.39
CA LEU A 69 30.76 3.50 -7.76
C LEU A 69 29.36 3.43 -8.39
N VAL A 70 28.34 3.15 -7.58
CA VAL A 70 26.95 3.02 -8.05
C VAL A 70 26.46 4.40 -8.48
N ARG A 71 26.08 4.54 -9.76
CA ARG A 71 25.46 5.74 -10.30
C ARG A 71 23.94 5.60 -10.28
N VAL A 72 23.28 6.65 -9.80
CA VAL A 72 21.81 6.72 -9.73
C VAL A 72 21.30 7.94 -10.48
N VAL A 73 20.05 7.87 -10.91
CA VAL A 73 19.32 8.99 -11.52
C VAL A 73 18.19 9.38 -10.55
N ALA A 74 18.04 10.68 -10.31
CA ALA A 74 16.94 11.18 -9.48
C ALA A 74 15.61 11.05 -10.24
N MET A 75 14.66 10.41 -9.60
CA MET A 75 13.30 10.22 -10.12
C MET A 75 12.39 11.39 -9.74
N TYR A 76 12.77 12.15 -8.71
CA TYR A 76 11.99 13.26 -8.14
C TYR A 76 12.92 14.36 -7.66
N ASP A 77 12.40 15.60 -7.62
CA ASP A 77 13.10 16.71 -6.97
C ASP A 77 13.06 16.52 -5.44
N PHE A 78 14.17 16.75 -4.79
CA PHE A 78 14.25 16.84 -3.33
C PHE A 78 15.09 18.05 -2.97
N THR A 79 14.56 18.94 -2.14
CA THR A 79 15.28 20.09 -1.61
C THR A 79 15.85 19.74 -0.23
N ALA A 80 17.13 19.92 -0.06
CA ALA A 80 17.83 19.70 1.21
C ALA A 80 17.10 20.46 2.34
N LYS A 81 16.87 19.77 3.43
CA LYS A 81 16.19 20.32 4.62
C LYS A 81 17.17 20.59 5.76
N GLU A 82 18.30 19.92 5.72
CA GLU A 82 19.38 20.06 6.70
C GLU A 82 20.70 20.29 5.97
N ASP A 83 21.69 20.84 6.67
CA ASP A 83 23.02 21.09 6.11
C ASP A 83 23.75 19.81 5.68
N SER A 84 23.34 18.68 6.23
CA SER A 84 23.87 17.36 5.88
C SER A 84 23.25 16.75 4.62
N ASP A 85 22.13 17.31 4.14
CA ASP A 85 21.39 16.79 2.99
C ASP A 85 21.93 17.37 1.67
N LEU A 86 21.73 16.63 0.57
CA LEU A 86 22.04 17.08 -0.77
C LEU A 86 20.76 17.31 -1.56
N THR A 87 20.59 18.51 -2.08
CA THR A 87 19.47 18.81 -3.00
C THR A 87 19.66 18.02 -4.29
N ILE A 88 18.62 17.31 -4.73
CA ILE A 88 18.64 16.56 -5.99
C ILE A 88 17.54 17.05 -6.93
N LYS A 89 17.82 16.99 -8.23
CA LYS A 89 16.91 17.39 -9.31
C LYS A 89 16.55 16.21 -10.18
N GLN A 90 15.28 16.07 -10.49
CA GLN A 90 14.76 15.01 -11.34
C GLN A 90 15.55 14.94 -12.66
N GLY A 91 15.98 13.74 -13.01
CA GLY A 91 16.75 13.46 -14.23
C GLY A 91 18.26 13.65 -14.09
N GLU A 92 18.75 14.26 -13.00
CA GLU A 92 20.19 14.42 -12.78
C GLU A 92 20.79 13.15 -12.18
N GLU A 93 22.09 12.96 -12.42
CA GLU A 93 22.86 11.81 -11.97
C GLU A 93 23.66 12.12 -10.69
N TYR A 94 23.74 11.13 -9.82
CA TYR A 94 24.46 11.19 -8.54
C TYR A 94 25.27 9.92 -8.38
N VAL A 95 26.39 10.02 -7.68
CA VAL A 95 27.26 8.88 -7.33
C VAL A 95 26.99 8.52 -5.88
N ILE A 96 26.65 7.27 -5.62
CA ILE A 96 26.42 6.80 -4.25
C ILE A 96 27.77 6.47 -3.62
N LEU A 97 28.08 7.20 -2.55
CA LEU A 97 29.30 7.01 -1.77
C LEU A 97 29.13 5.95 -0.69
N HIS A 98 27.93 5.92 -0.08
CA HIS A 98 27.63 4.99 1.00
C HIS A 98 26.12 4.82 1.19
N LYS A 99 25.66 3.60 1.33
CA LYS A 99 24.26 3.25 1.65
C LYS A 99 24.18 3.12 3.18
N GLN A 100 23.94 4.22 3.87
CA GLN A 100 23.98 4.28 5.33
C GLN A 100 22.87 3.46 5.98
N ASP A 101 21.65 3.57 5.43
CA ASP A 101 20.52 2.73 5.82
C ASP A 101 19.62 2.47 4.61
N GLN A 102 18.46 1.89 4.82
CA GLN A 102 17.53 1.59 3.73
C GLN A 102 16.85 2.85 3.15
N LEU A 103 16.79 3.94 3.90
CA LEU A 103 16.04 5.15 3.56
C LEU A 103 16.91 6.28 3.05
N TRP A 104 18.17 6.38 3.52
CA TRP A 104 19.05 7.50 3.21
C TRP A 104 20.43 7.00 2.77
N TRP A 105 20.86 7.51 1.61
CA TRP A 105 22.15 7.18 1.03
C TRP A 105 23.01 8.44 0.95
N ARG A 106 24.29 8.34 1.25
CA ARG A 106 25.24 9.44 1.06
C ARG A 106 25.66 9.46 -0.40
N ALA A 107 25.48 10.61 -1.05
CA ALA A 107 25.71 10.78 -2.48
C ALA A 107 26.57 12.00 -2.77
N GLU A 108 27.10 12.05 -3.98
CA GLU A 108 27.87 13.16 -4.52
C GLU A 108 27.26 13.58 -5.86
N ASP A 109 27.09 14.90 -6.05
CA ASP A 109 26.60 15.47 -7.31
C ASP A 109 27.76 15.69 -8.31
N ARG A 110 27.43 16.14 -9.53
CA ARG A 110 28.42 16.44 -10.58
C ARG A 110 29.39 17.58 -10.24
N HIS A 111 29.11 18.38 -9.22
CA HIS A 111 29.93 19.51 -8.78
C HIS A 111 30.82 19.14 -7.57
N GLY A 112 30.72 17.90 -7.09
CA GLY A 112 31.48 17.42 -5.93
C GLY A 112 30.84 17.70 -4.59
N ASN A 113 29.61 18.26 -4.56
CA ASN A 113 28.89 18.46 -3.30
C ASN A 113 28.40 17.11 -2.77
N LYS A 114 28.50 16.91 -1.46
CA LYS A 114 28.19 15.63 -0.80
C LYS A 114 27.15 15.83 0.29
N GLY A 115 26.17 14.93 0.33
CA GLY A 115 25.15 14.96 1.38
C GLY A 115 24.24 13.74 1.30
N PHE A 116 23.24 13.69 2.17
CA PHE A 116 22.28 12.61 2.21
C PHE A 116 21.14 12.86 1.23
N ILE A 117 20.71 11.80 0.55
CA ILE A 117 19.58 11.79 -0.37
C ILE A 117 18.64 10.65 0.01
N PRO A 118 17.31 10.82 -0.17
CA PRO A 118 16.38 9.73 0.10
C PRO A 118 16.51 8.64 -0.97
N SER A 119 16.71 7.41 -0.54
CA SER A 119 16.96 6.25 -1.43
C SER A 119 15.79 5.99 -2.40
N ASN A 120 14.56 6.28 -1.97
CA ASN A 120 13.36 6.09 -2.78
C ASN A 120 13.12 7.23 -3.79
N TYR A 121 13.99 8.24 -3.82
CA TYR A 121 13.95 9.33 -4.81
C TYR A 121 14.88 9.07 -5.99
N VAL A 122 15.68 8.00 -5.93
CA VAL A 122 16.68 7.69 -6.96
C VAL A 122 16.55 6.23 -7.42
N THR A 123 17.02 5.96 -8.62
CA THR A 123 17.12 4.59 -9.15
C THR A 123 18.47 4.40 -9.84
N GLU A 124 19.00 3.20 -9.83
CA GLU A 124 20.27 2.91 -10.51
C GLU A 124 20.12 3.21 -12.01
N LYS A 125 21.13 3.86 -12.56
CA LYS A 125 21.12 4.38 -13.95
C LYS A 125 20.82 3.31 -15.00
N ASN A 126 21.24 2.07 -14.75
CA ASN A 126 21.04 0.95 -15.68
C ASN A 126 19.65 0.33 -15.59
N ARG A 127 18.81 0.74 -14.67
CA ARG A 127 17.46 0.18 -14.52
C ARG A 127 16.47 0.86 -15.46
N ILE A 128 15.47 0.09 -15.88
CA ILE A 128 14.38 0.58 -16.75
C ILE A 128 13.67 1.79 -16.12
N GLU A 129 13.58 1.81 -14.79
CA GLU A 129 12.94 2.88 -14.00
C GLU A 129 13.59 4.25 -14.19
N ALA A 130 14.85 4.30 -14.62
CA ALA A 130 15.56 5.54 -14.88
C ALA A 130 14.97 6.31 -16.08
N ASN A 131 14.17 5.67 -16.92
CA ASN A 131 13.66 6.24 -18.16
C ASN A 131 12.31 6.94 -17.94
N SER A 132 12.17 8.14 -18.51
CA SER A 132 10.97 8.97 -18.36
C SER A 132 9.71 8.34 -18.97
N TRP A 133 9.87 7.43 -19.92
CA TRP A 133 8.76 6.74 -20.58
C TRP A 133 8.27 5.50 -19.81
N TYR A 134 8.92 5.12 -18.71
CA TYR A 134 8.56 3.93 -17.96
C TYR A 134 7.65 4.26 -16.77
N CYS A 135 6.54 3.56 -16.68
CA CYS A 135 5.57 3.68 -15.58
C CYS A 135 5.35 2.31 -14.95
N LYS A 136 5.96 2.07 -13.80
CA LYS A 136 5.99 0.75 -13.16
C LYS A 136 4.58 0.25 -12.79
N ASN A 137 3.81 1.05 -12.11
CA ASN A 137 2.59 0.62 -11.43
C ASN A 137 1.33 1.21 -12.07
N ILE A 138 1.25 1.24 -13.40
CA ILE A 138 0.02 1.69 -14.07
C ILE A 138 -0.67 0.52 -14.78
N THR A 139 -1.98 0.52 -14.68
CA THR A 139 -2.84 -0.42 -15.38
C THR A 139 -2.93 -0.04 -16.86
N ARG A 140 -3.46 -0.95 -17.68
CA ARG A 140 -3.81 -0.67 -19.07
C ARG A 140 -4.73 0.55 -19.17
N THR A 141 -5.77 0.59 -18.36
CA THR A 141 -6.77 1.68 -18.36
C THR A 141 -6.14 3.04 -18.03
N GLU A 142 -5.27 3.07 -17.02
CA GLU A 142 -4.55 4.30 -16.66
C GLU A 142 -3.62 4.75 -17.78
N ALA A 143 -2.91 3.83 -18.41
CA ALA A 143 -2.06 4.14 -19.57
C ALA A 143 -2.88 4.73 -20.72
N GLU A 144 -4.05 4.16 -21.01
CA GLU A 144 -4.97 4.68 -22.04
C GLU A 144 -5.47 6.09 -21.69
N GLN A 145 -5.82 6.32 -20.42
CA GLN A 145 -6.26 7.64 -19.96
C GLN A 145 -5.16 8.70 -20.12
N LEU A 146 -3.93 8.37 -19.67
CA LEU A 146 -2.78 9.26 -19.80
C LEU A 146 -2.51 9.64 -21.25
N LEU A 147 -2.52 8.65 -22.14
CA LEU A 147 -2.25 8.85 -23.56
C LEU A 147 -3.35 9.69 -24.24
N LYS A 148 -4.61 9.42 -23.92
CA LYS A 148 -5.76 10.20 -24.45
C LYS A 148 -5.73 11.65 -23.93
N GLN A 149 -5.36 11.86 -22.69
CA GLN A 149 -5.26 13.20 -22.10
C GLN A 149 -4.20 14.04 -22.81
N GLN A 150 -3.07 13.42 -23.18
CA GLN A 150 -1.99 14.12 -23.91
C GLN A 150 -2.35 14.40 -25.39
N ASP A 151 -3.18 13.55 -25.98
CA ASP A 151 -3.70 13.69 -27.35
C ASP A 151 -2.62 13.96 -28.40
N LYS A 152 -1.45 13.30 -28.29
CA LYS A 152 -0.29 13.52 -29.18
C LYS A 152 0.01 12.29 -30.03
N GLU A 153 0.03 12.45 -31.36
CA GLU A 153 0.43 11.38 -32.30
C GLU A 153 1.81 10.81 -31.94
N GLY A 154 1.90 9.52 -31.71
CA GLY A 154 3.13 8.85 -31.27
C GLY A 154 3.45 9.03 -29.79
N GLY A 155 2.48 9.53 -29.01
CA GLY A 155 2.57 9.50 -27.55
C GLY A 155 2.67 8.07 -27.07
N PHE A 156 3.57 7.76 -26.12
CA PHE A 156 3.77 6.38 -25.70
C PHE A 156 4.18 6.27 -24.23
N VAL A 157 3.89 5.11 -23.65
CA VAL A 157 4.31 4.76 -22.29
C VAL A 157 4.68 3.27 -22.27
N VAL A 158 5.71 2.91 -21.50
CA VAL A 158 6.09 1.52 -21.26
C VAL A 158 5.68 1.18 -19.84
N ARG A 159 4.98 0.07 -19.67
CA ARG A 159 4.50 -0.41 -18.36
C ARG A 159 4.76 -1.90 -18.20
N GLU A 160 4.71 -2.36 -16.97
CA GLU A 160 4.71 -3.81 -16.73
C GLU A 160 3.43 -4.44 -17.30
N SER A 161 3.60 -5.61 -17.88
CA SER A 161 2.49 -6.45 -18.32
C SER A 161 1.93 -7.23 -17.12
N SER A 162 0.84 -7.94 -17.32
CA SER A 162 0.23 -8.83 -16.31
C SER A 162 1.18 -9.92 -15.83
N LYS A 163 2.13 -10.33 -16.66
CA LYS A 163 3.16 -11.31 -16.28
C LYS A 163 4.40 -10.57 -15.80
N GLN A 164 4.83 -10.85 -14.57
CA GLN A 164 6.00 -10.23 -13.95
C GLN A 164 7.24 -10.35 -14.85
N GLY A 165 7.97 -9.25 -14.98
CA GLY A 165 9.19 -9.21 -15.80
C GLY A 165 8.94 -9.08 -17.30
N THR A 166 7.68 -8.93 -17.72
CA THR A 166 7.35 -8.61 -19.13
C THR A 166 6.79 -7.18 -19.22
N TYR A 167 6.93 -6.57 -20.39
CA TYR A 167 6.63 -5.15 -20.57
C TYR A 167 5.77 -4.94 -21.80
N THR A 168 4.94 -3.91 -21.77
CA THR A 168 4.06 -3.50 -22.85
C THR A 168 4.30 -2.02 -23.18
N VAL A 169 4.48 -1.73 -24.45
CA VAL A 169 4.48 -0.35 -24.99
C VAL A 169 3.06 -0.03 -25.44
N SER A 170 2.47 1.02 -24.84
CA SER A 170 1.15 1.55 -25.23
C SER A 170 1.40 2.81 -26.06
N VAL A 171 0.83 2.89 -27.28
CA VAL A 171 1.11 3.95 -28.25
C VAL A 171 -0.21 4.58 -28.72
N TYR A 172 -0.29 5.89 -28.67
CA TYR A 172 -1.45 6.66 -29.13
C TYR A 172 -1.27 7.06 -30.60
N THR A 173 -2.33 6.92 -31.39
CA THR A 173 -2.33 7.31 -32.80
C THR A 173 -3.68 7.86 -33.24
N LYS A 174 -3.64 8.83 -34.14
CA LYS A 174 -4.81 9.40 -34.86
C LYS A 174 -4.97 8.79 -36.25
N THR A 175 -4.05 7.96 -36.71
CA THR A 175 -4.09 7.38 -38.04
C THR A 175 -5.23 6.41 -38.27
N LEU A 176 -5.75 5.79 -37.18
CA LEU A 176 -6.81 4.78 -37.28
C LEU A 176 -8.20 5.36 -36.97
N SER A 177 -8.27 6.49 -36.27
CA SER A 177 -9.52 7.13 -35.86
C SER A 177 -9.28 8.59 -35.57
N LEU A 178 -10.21 9.46 -35.98
CA LEU A 178 -10.17 10.91 -35.71
C LEU A 178 -10.16 11.22 -34.22
N ASN A 179 -10.78 10.34 -33.41
CA ASN A 179 -10.82 10.48 -31.95
C ASN A 179 -9.59 9.89 -31.26
N GLY A 180 -8.63 9.39 -32.04
CA GLY A 180 -7.45 8.71 -31.54
C GLY A 180 -7.72 7.27 -31.07
N ASP A 181 -6.75 6.42 -31.27
CA ASP A 181 -6.79 5.01 -30.83
C ASP A 181 -5.49 4.68 -30.11
N ILE A 182 -5.48 3.62 -29.31
CA ILE A 182 -4.30 3.18 -28.58
C ILE A 182 -4.01 1.73 -28.92
N ARG A 183 -2.76 1.48 -29.28
CA ARG A 183 -2.28 0.13 -29.57
C ARG A 183 -1.27 -0.28 -28.49
N HIS A 184 -1.35 -1.55 -28.10
CA HIS A 184 -0.51 -2.14 -27.08
C HIS A 184 0.38 -3.20 -27.72
N TYR A 185 1.68 -3.08 -27.53
CA TYR A 185 2.69 -3.98 -28.10
C TYR A 185 3.50 -4.58 -26.97
N GLN A 186 3.43 -5.90 -26.81
CA GLN A 186 4.23 -6.60 -25.80
C GLN A 186 5.68 -6.66 -26.25
N ILE A 187 6.61 -6.27 -25.38
CA ILE A 187 8.05 -6.46 -25.61
C ILE A 187 8.35 -7.94 -25.37
N LYS A 188 8.81 -8.62 -26.40
CA LYS A 188 9.11 -10.05 -26.38
C LYS A 188 10.59 -10.26 -26.12
N ILE A 189 10.93 -11.46 -25.62
CA ILE A 189 12.30 -11.86 -25.30
C ILE A 189 12.64 -13.10 -26.14
N THR A 190 13.81 -13.09 -26.78
CA THR A 190 14.33 -14.24 -27.50
C THR A 190 14.85 -15.29 -26.53
N ASN A 191 15.14 -16.48 -27.04
CA ASN A 191 15.77 -17.56 -26.25
C ASN A 191 17.19 -17.18 -25.78
N THR A 192 17.81 -16.17 -26.38
CA THR A 192 19.14 -15.66 -26.01
C THR A 192 19.07 -14.45 -25.09
N GLY A 193 17.86 -14.09 -24.61
CA GLY A 193 17.67 -12.99 -23.65
C GLY A 193 17.63 -11.59 -24.28
N GLN A 194 17.49 -11.49 -25.60
CA GLN A 194 17.39 -10.20 -26.29
C GLN A 194 15.93 -9.76 -26.39
N PHE A 195 15.72 -8.46 -26.47
CA PHE A 195 14.38 -7.83 -26.46
C PHE A 195 13.99 -7.35 -27.85
N TYR A 196 12.67 -7.41 -28.18
CA TYR A 196 12.15 -6.92 -29.45
C TYR A 196 10.65 -6.59 -29.40
N LEU A 197 10.25 -5.68 -30.27
CA LEU A 197 8.85 -5.46 -30.65
C LEU A 197 8.56 -6.04 -32.04
N ALA A 198 9.50 -5.87 -32.96
CA ALA A 198 9.46 -6.45 -34.30
C ALA A 198 10.57 -7.51 -34.43
N GLU A 199 10.24 -8.73 -34.81
CA GLU A 199 11.14 -9.91 -34.79
C GLU A 199 12.47 -9.72 -35.55
N LYS A 200 12.44 -8.86 -36.56
CA LYS A 200 13.65 -8.58 -37.38
C LYS A 200 14.70 -7.69 -36.68
N HIS A 201 14.33 -7.10 -35.55
CA HIS A 201 15.16 -6.11 -34.85
C HIS A 201 15.22 -6.45 -33.36
N VAL A 202 16.29 -7.14 -32.97
CA VAL A 202 16.53 -7.60 -31.59
C VAL A 202 17.63 -6.75 -30.94
N PHE A 203 17.49 -6.48 -29.63
CA PHE A 203 18.37 -5.57 -28.89
C PHE A 203 18.76 -6.17 -27.53
N SER A 204 19.88 -5.70 -27.01
CA SER A 204 20.40 -6.16 -25.72
C SER A 204 19.62 -5.64 -24.51
N SER A 205 18.88 -4.52 -24.69
CA SER A 205 18.15 -3.89 -23.60
C SER A 205 16.82 -3.30 -24.08
N ILE A 206 15.89 -3.11 -23.15
CA ILE A 206 14.60 -2.45 -23.45
C ILE A 206 14.81 -0.97 -23.85
N PRO A 207 15.68 -0.18 -23.21
CA PRO A 207 15.98 1.16 -23.72
C PRO A 207 16.43 1.18 -25.18
N ASP A 208 17.21 0.22 -25.63
CA ASP A 208 17.64 0.14 -27.04
C ASP A 208 16.45 -0.14 -27.97
N VAL A 209 15.51 -1.01 -27.56
CA VAL A 209 14.26 -1.26 -28.29
C VAL A 209 13.49 0.05 -28.47
N ILE A 210 13.31 0.79 -27.37
CA ILE A 210 12.54 2.07 -27.40
C ILE A 210 13.26 3.07 -28.29
N HIS A 211 14.56 3.26 -28.11
CA HIS A 211 15.37 4.18 -28.91
C HIS A 211 15.26 3.88 -30.40
N TYR A 212 15.33 2.61 -30.80
CA TYR A 212 15.14 2.20 -32.20
C TYR A 212 13.76 2.64 -32.72
N HIS A 213 12.71 2.39 -31.95
CA HIS A 213 11.34 2.70 -32.37
C HIS A 213 10.98 4.18 -32.25
N GLU A 214 11.79 5.00 -31.60
CA GLU A 214 11.69 6.46 -31.68
C GLU A 214 12.00 6.97 -33.11
N HIS A 215 12.83 6.24 -33.84
CA HIS A 215 13.24 6.59 -35.17
C HIS A 215 12.53 5.78 -36.27
N ASN A 216 12.07 4.57 -35.94
CA ASN A 216 11.54 3.60 -36.91
C ASN A 216 10.21 3.02 -36.39
N ALA A 217 9.15 3.14 -37.16
CA ALA A 217 7.88 2.49 -36.80
C ALA A 217 8.02 0.96 -36.80
N ALA A 218 8.60 0.38 -37.85
CA ALA A 218 9.00 -1.04 -37.94
C ALA A 218 7.95 -2.01 -37.38
N GLY A 219 6.70 -1.89 -37.87
CA GLY A 219 5.58 -2.73 -37.43
C GLY A 219 4.67 -2.13 -36.36
N LEU A 220 5.08 -1.04 -35.73
CA LEU A 220 4.17 -0.26 -34.89
C LEU A 220 3.23 0.60 -35.77
N VAL A 221 2.08 0.94 -35.20
CA VAL A 221 1.10 1.82 -35.89
C VAL A 221 1.70 3.19 -36.22
N THR A 222 2.61 3.69 -35.42
CA THR A 222 3.39 4.91 -35.62
C THR A 222 4.70 4.78 -34.82
N ARG A 223 5.70 5.60 -35.14
CA ARG A 223 6.93 5.61 -34.33
C ARG A 223 6.68 6.28 -32.96
N LEU A 224 7.48 5.93 -31.99
CA LEU A 224 7.42 6.49 -30.63
C LEU A 224 8.00 7.91 -30.68
N ARG A 225 7.23 8.91 -30.26
CA ARG A 225 7.66 10.33 -30.40
C ARG A 225 7.72 11.07 -29.07
N TYR A 226 6.69 10.88 -28.26
CA TYR A 226 6.52 11.66 -27.01
C TYR A 226 6.37 10.69 -25.83
N PRO A 227 7.41 10.55 -25.01
CA PRO A 227 7.25 9.76 -23.80
C PRO A 227 6.20 10.41 -22.88
N VAL A 228 5.15 9.68 -22.58
CA VAL A 228 4.11 10.13 -21.67
C VAL A 228 4.41 9.45 -20.33
N GLY A 229 5.25 10.11 -19.57
CA GLY A 229 5.51 9.69 -18.21
C GLY A 229 4.32 9.96 -17.30
N PRO A 230 4.27 9.42 -16.11
CA PRO A 230 3.23 9.76 -15.16
C PRO A 230 3.28 11.28 -14.93
N MET A 231 2.21 11.96 -15.32
CA MET A 231 2.05 13.38 -14.98
C MET A 231 1.98 13.48 -13.48
N GLY A 232 3.03 14.06 -12.91
CA GLY A 232 3.19 14.05 -11.47
C GLY A 232 3.44 12.64 -10.96
N ARG A 233 4.62 12.08 -11.20
CA ARG A 233 5.08 10.97 -10.37
C ARG A 233 4.85 11.41 -8.93
N CYS A 234 3.93 10.77 -8.24
CA CYS A 234 3.70 11.09 -6.84
C CYS A 234 5.03 11.02 -6.12
N VAL A 235 5.50 12.17 -5.73
CA VAL A 235 6.73 12.28 -4.95
C VAL A 235 6.54 11.35 -3.75
N PRO A 236 7.47 10.41 -3.51
CA PRO A 236 7.30 9.54 -2.35
C PRO A 236 7.11 10.38 -1.09
N ALA A 237 6.02 10.15 -0.40
CA ALA A 237 5.67 10.93 0.78
C ALA A 237 6.71 10.80 1.91
N THR A 238 7.56 9.78 1.80
CA THR A 238 8.63 9.51 2.78
C THR A 238 9.91 10.31 2.55
N ALA A 239 9.98 11.13 1.51
CA ALA A 239 11.16 11.96 1.32
C ALA A 239 11.33 12.93 2.48
N GLY A 240 12.49 12.92 3.07
CA GLY A 240 12.79 13.77 4.21
C GLY A 240 12.59 13.11 5.57
N PHE A 241 12.16 11.83 5.61
CA PHE A 241 12.07 11.10 6.88
C PHE A 241 13.28 10.19 7.05
N SER A 242 14.05 10.39 8.09
CA SER A 242 15.08 9.44 8.51
C SER A 242 14.53 8.54 9.62
N SER A 243 15.13 7.38 9.77
CA SER A 243 14.77 6.46 10.86
C SER A 243 14.97 7.08 12.25
N GLU A 244 15.80 8.12 12.34
CA GLU A 244 16.06 8.86 13.60
C GLU A 244 15.02 9.95 13.87
N LYS A 245 14.27 10.38 12.85
CA LYS A 245 13.32 11.50 12.92
C LYS A 245 11.86 11.08 12.79
N TRP A 246 11.57 9.84 13.16
CA TRP A 246 10.19 9.32 13.11
C TRP A 246 9.26 10.02 14.12
N GLU A 247 9.82 10.65 15.15
CA GLU A 247 9.05 11.42 16.12
C GLU A 247 8.88 12.86 15.66
N ILE A 248 7.62 13.24 15.40
CA ILE A 248 7.24 14.58 14.96
C ILE A 248 6.94 15.44 16.18
N ASN A 249 7.49 16.67 16.22
CA ASN A 249 7.15 17.62 17.26
C ASN A 249 5.72 18.14 17.00
N PRO A 250 4.81 18.06 17.99
CA PRO A 250 3.44 18.58 17.82
C PRO A 250 3.38 20.05 17.38
N SER A 251 4.40 20.88 17.71
CA SER A 251 4.44 22.27 17.28
C SER A 251 4.58 22.44 15.76
N GLU A 252 5.02 21.38 15.05
CA GLU A 252 5.09 21.38 13.58
C GLU A 252 3.75 21.07 12.92
N LEU A 253 2.71 20.76 13.71
CA LEU A 253 1.40 20.37 13.22
C LEU A 253 0.39 21.47 13.44
N THR A 254 -0.25 21.90 12.36
CA THR A 254 -1.40 22.82 12.41
C THR A 254 -2.68 22.00 12.22
N PHE A 255 -3.54 21.97 13.23
CA PHE A 255 -4.82 21.27 13.17
C PHE A 255 -5.85 22.11 12.43
N MET A 256 -6.61 21.49 11.53
CA MET A 256 -7.62 22.17 10.73
C MET A 256 -9.02 21.64 11.02
N LYS A 257 -9.50 20.68 10.24
CA LYS A 257 -10.87 20.18 10.28
C LYS A 257 -10.91 18.75 10.81
N GLU A 258 -11.90 18.45 11.64
CA GLU A 258 -12.18 17.07 12.03
C GLU A 258 -12.70 16.30 10.80
N LEU A 259 -12.11 15.15 10.56
CA LEU A 259 -12.46 14.24 9.46
C LEU A 259 -13.38 13.12 9.92
N GLY A 260 -13.24 12.73 11.17
CA GLY A 260 -14.07 11.70 11.76
C GLY A 260 -13.51 11.19 13.09
N SER A 261 -14.25 10.32 13.72
CA SER A 261 -13.83 9.63 14.93
C SER A 261 -14.02 8.14 14.78
N GLY A 262 -13.12 7.38 15.36
CA GLY A 262 -13.15 5.92 15.28
C GLY A 262 -12.78 5.27 16.59
N GLN A 263 -12.58 3.97 16.52
CA GLN A 263 -12.24 3.13 17.68
C GLN A 263 -10.99 3.65 18.42
N PHE A 264 -9.99 4.09 17.66
CA PHE A 264 -8.69 4.50 18.21
C PHE A 264 -8.66 5.98 18.64
N GLY A 265 -9.61 6.79 18.19
CA GLY A 265 -9.64 8.21 18.52
C GLY A 265 -10.21 9.07 17.41
N VAL A 266 -9.85 10.34 17.42
CA VAL A 266 -10.35 11.35 16.45
C VAL A 266 -9.28 11.57 15.38
N VAL A 267 -9.71 11.68 14.13
CA VAL A 267 -8.85 12.01 12.99
C VAL A 267 -9.14 13.41 12.52
N LYS A 268 -8.11 14.22 12.35
CA LYS A 268 -8.21 15.60 11.86
C LYS A 268 -7.35 15.80 10.62
N LEU A 269 -7.82 16.61 9.70
CA LEU A 269 -7.00 17.20 8.67
C LEU A 269 -6.07 18.21 9.33
N GLY A 270 -4.82 18.21 8.95
CA GLY A 270 -3.87 19.19 9.39
C GLY A 270 -2.83 19.52 8.32
N LYS A 271 -1.91 20.37 8.68
CA LYS A 271 -0.71 20.64 7.90
C LYS A 271 0.51 20.33 8.76
N TRP A 272 1.51 19.74 8.15
CA TRP A 272 2.81 19.53 8.74
C TRP A 272 3.79 20.54 8.15
N ARG A 273 4.45 21.30 9.03
CA ARG A 273 5.37 22.40 8.67
C ARG A 273 4.70 23.41 7.70
N ASP A 274 3.41 23.64 7.88
CA ASP A 274 2.55 24.57 7.10
C ASP A 274 2.50 24.30 5.58
N GLN A 275 3.10 23.23 5.11
CA GLN A 275 3.19 22.91 3.68
C GLN A 275 2.37 21.67 3.31
N GLN A 276 2.61 20.55 4.00
CA GLN A 276 2.07 19.26 3.60
C GLN A 276 0.76 18.96 4.32
N LYS A 277 -0.30 18.70 3.56
CA LYS A 277 -1.56 18.16 4.12
C LYS A 277 -1.30 16.79 4.74
N VAL A 278 -1.79 16.59 5.94
CA VAL A 278 -1.66 15.33 6.68
C VAL A 278 -2.97 14.96 7.36
N ALA A 279 -3.15 13.66 7.58
CA ALA A 279 -4.18 13.12 8.49
C ALA A 279 -3.52 12.92 9.85
N ILE A 280 -4.06 13.57 10.88
CA ILE A 280 -3.56 13.49 12.25
C ILE A 280 -4.57 12.71 13.07
N LYS A 281 -4.17 11.51 13.49
CA LYS A 281 -5.01 10.62 14.29
C LYS A 281 -4.59 10.74 15.76
N THR A 282 -5.50 11.20 16.58
CA THR A 282 -5.34 11.28 18.04
C THR A 282 -5.66 9.92 18.64
N ILE A 283 -4.76 9.36 19.42
CA ILE A 283 -4.95 8.05 20.06
C ILE A 283 -5.59 8.27 21.43
N ARG A 284 -6.73 7.63 21.65
CA ARG A 284 -7.44 7.68 22.94
C ARG A 284 -6.60 6.99 24.02
N GLU A 285 -6.49 7.63 25.17
CA GLU A 285 -5.76 7.09 26.30
C GLU A 285 -6.31 5.71 26.69
N GLY A 286 -5.42 4.74 26.90
CA GLY A 286 -5.78 3.37 27.21
C GLY A 286 -6.23 2.51 26.02
N ALA A 287 -6.19 3.05 24.79
CA ALA A 287 -6.60 2.30 23.60
C ALA A 287 -5.58 1.26 23.15
N MET A 288 -4.32 1.40 23.56
CA MET A 288 -3.23 0.48 23.20
C MET A 288 -2.07 0.54 24.20
N TYR A 289 -1.24 -0.50 24.19
CA TYR A 289 0.02 -0.52 24.93
C TYR A 289 1.06 0.33 24.19
N GLU A 290 1.58 1.31 24.89
CA GLU A 290 2.42 2.36 24.31
C GLU A 290 3.77 1.83 23.82
N GLU A 291 4.43 1.02 24.63
CA GLU A 291 5.77 0.50 24.33
C GLU A 291 5.78 -0.39 23.09
N ASP A 292 4.81 -1.28 22.98
CA ASP A 292 4.64 -2.16 21.82
C ASP A 292 4.34 -1.33 20.56
N PHE A 293 3.50 -0.29 20.71
CA PHE A 293 3.14 0.59 19.61
C PHE A 293 4.37 1.33 19.06
N VAL A 294 5.25 1.84 19.92
CA VAL A 294 6.46 2.56 19.50
C VAL A 294 7.35 1.69 18.60
N GLU A 295 7.58 0.44 19.03
CA GLU A 295 8.45 -0.47 18.24
C GLU A 295 7.84 -0.83 16.90
N GLU A 296 6.54 -1.08 16.87
CA GLU A 296 5.85 -1.40 15.61
C GLU A 296 5.72 -0.17 14.69
N ALA A 297 5.53 1.02 15.27
CA ALA A 297 5.50 2.27 14.49
C ALA A 297 6.82 2.48 13.73
N LYS A 298 7.94 2.16 14.35
CA LYS A 298 9.25 2.18 13.69
C LYS A 298 9.30 1.24 12.48
N VAL A 299 8.70 0.05 12.61
CA VAL A 299 8.62 -0.90 11.50
C VAL A 299 7.67 -0.38 10.41
N MET A 300 6.47 0.09 10.81
CA MET A 300 5.47 0.61 9.87
C MET A 300 6.00 1.81 9.05
N MET A 301 6.82 2.66 9.66
CA MET A 301 7.42 3.81 8.97
C MET A 301 8.37 3.40 7.84
N ARG A 302 8.96 2.21 7.91
CA ARG A 302 9.84 1.67 6.86
C ARG A 302 9.06 1.08 5.70
N LEU A 303 7.76 0.77 5.89
CA LEU A 303 6.91 0.25 4.83
C LEU A 303 6.53 1.40 3.89
N CYS A 304 7.06 1.36 2.69
CA CYS A 304 6.88 2.40 1.68
C CYS A 304 6.45 1.77 0.36
N HIS A 305 5.20 2.01 -0.03
CA HIS A 305 4.65 1.48 -1.28
C HIS A 305 3.56 2.42 -1.80
N PRO A 306 3.46 2.66 -3.11
CA PRO A 306 2.45 3.59 -3.65
C PRO A 306 1.00 3.18 -3.38
N LYS A 307 0.74 1.94 -3.00
CA LYS A 307 -0.60 1.44 -2.68
C LYS A 307 -0.81 1.22 -1.17
N LEU A 308 0.07 1.80 -0.32
CA LEU A 308 -0.11 1.87 1.13
C LEU A 308 -0.22 3.33 1.54
N VAL A 309 -1.12 3.63 2.48
CA VAL A 309 -1.17 4.96 3.11
C VAL A 309 0.11 5.14 3.92
N GLN A 310 0.87 6.18 3.60
CA GLN A 310 2.18 6.40 4.21
C GLN A 310 2.04 6.92 5.63
N LEU A 311 2.69 6.25 6.58
CA LEU A 311 2.88 6.77 7.93
C LEU A 311 4.09 7.73 7.90
N TYR A 312 3.87 8.99 8.32
CA TYR A 312 4.93 10.00 8.34
C TYR A 312 5.69 10.01 9.67
N GLY A 313 4.98 9.77 10.76
CA GLY A 313 5.58 9.75 12.07
C GLY A 313 4.55 9.73 13.17
N VAL A 314 5.04 9.85 14.39
CA VAL A 314 4.22 9.82 15.59
C VAL A 314 4.66 10.93 16.55
N CYS A 315 3.77 11.35 17.45
CA CYS A 315 4.10 12.24 18.55
C CYS A 315 3.86 11.47 19.85
N LEU A 316 4.92 11.12 20.53
CA LEU A 316 4.87 10.26 21.73
C LEU A 316 5.21 11.01 23.02
N LYS A 317 6.00 12.07 22.93
CA LYS A 317 6.45 12.83 24.10
C LYS A 317 5.36 13.64 24.78
N HIS A 318 4.29 13.89 24.05
CA HIS A 318 3.15 14.70 24.53
C HIS A 318 1.86 13.92 24.46
N ARG A 319 0.93 14.24 25.34
CA ARG A 319 -0.41 13.62 25.33
C ARG A 319 -1.44 14.59 24.77
N PRO A 320 -2.41 14.11 24.00
CA PRO A 320 -2.59 12.72 23.56
C PRO A 320 -1.55 12.30 22.50
N LEU A 321 -1.30 10.98 22.38
CA LEU A 321 -0.45 10.44 21.32
C LEU A 321 -1.05 10.74 19.95
N LEU A 322 -0.20 11.07 18.98
CA LEU A 322 -0.63 11.36 17.62
C LEU A 322 0.06 10.43 16.62
N ILE A 323 -0.70 10.00 15.62
CA ILE A 323 -0.19 9.37 14.41
C ILE A 323 -0.37 10.36 13.27
N VAL A 324 0.70 10.64 12.52
CA VAL A 324 0.68 11.54 11.37
C VAL A 324 0.88 10.72 10.12
N ALA A 325 -0.08 10.80 9.21
CA ALA A 325 -0.09 9.97 8.01
C ALA A 325 -0.50 10.78 6.77
N GLU A 326 -0.31 10.17 5.62
CA GLU A 326 -0.74 10.68 4.33
C GLU A 326 -2.23 11.03 4.35
N PHE A 327 -2.58 12.22 3.84
CA PHE A 327 -3.98 12.63 3.68
C PHE A 327 -4.52 12.12 2.34
N MET A 328 -5.71 11.54 2.37
CA MET A 328 -6.38 10.95 1.21
C MET A 328 -7.65 11.72 0.91
N ASP A 329 -7.63 12.53 -0.16
CA ASP A 329 -8.65 13.56 -0.45
C ASP A 329 -10.05 12.99 -0.69
N ASN A 330 -10.18 11.81 -1.28
CA ASN A 330 -11.46 11.17 -1.56
C ASN A 330 -11.95 10.24 -0.45
N GLY A 331 -11.19 10.14 0.64
CA GLY A 331 -11.60 9.46 1.87
C GLY A 331 -11.71 7.94 1.76
N CYS A 332 -12.61 7.37 2.51
CA CYS A 332 -12.79 5.93 2.68
C CYS A 332 -13.41 5.29 1.43
N LEU A 333 -12.79 4.20 0.94
CA LEU A 333 -13.27 3.44 -0.23
C LEU A 333 -14.74 3.00 -0.07
N LEU A 334 -15.11 2.50 1.09
CA LEU A 334 -16.49 2.05 1.33
C LEU A 334 -17.51 3.17 1.08
N ASN A 335 -17.25 4.36 1.62
CA ASN A 335 -18.13 5.52 1.42
C ASN A 335 -18.12 6.00 -0.03
N TYR A 336 -16.96 6.00 -0.66
CA TYR A 336 -16.80 6.36 -2.08
C TYR A 336 -17.65 5.45 -2.98
N LEU A 337 -17.59 4.14 -2.75
CA LEU A 337 -18.40 3.15 -3.49
C LEU A 337 -19.90 3.40 -3.31
N ARG A 338 -20.34 3.63 -2.07
CA ARG A 338 -21.76 3.88 -1.74
C ARG A 338 -22.31 5.16 -2.36
N GLN A 339 -21.49 6.22 -2.39
CA GLN A 339 -21.89 7.52 -2.96
C GLN A 339 -21.98 7.48 -4.49
N ARG A 340 -21.26 6.58 -5.14
CA ARG A 340 -21.19 6.50 -6.61
C ARG A 340 -21.84 5.23 -7.17
N GLY A 341 -22.65 4.56 -6.40
CA GLY A 341 -23.34 3.32 -6.80
C GLY A 341 -24.04 3.46 -8.15
N GLY A 342 -23.81 2.49 -9.03
CA GLY A 342 -24.37 2.46 -10.38
C GLY A 342 -23.60 3.27 -11.42
N ALA A 343 -22.70 4.17 -11.00
CA ALA A 343 -21.95 5.03 -11.92
C ALA A 343 -20.55 4.51 -12.24
N LEU A 344 -20.05 3.52 -11.49
CA LEU A 344 -18.69 3.02 -11.64
C LEU A 344 -18.61 1.95 -12.73
N LYS A 345 -17.70 2.17 -13.68
CA LYS A 345 -17.42 1.20 -14.75
C LYS A 345 -16.61 0.01 -14.20
N GLU A 346 -16.80 -1.15 -14.80
CA GLU A 346 -16.13 -2.40 -14.39
C GLU A 346 -14.60 -2.27 -14.38
N ALA A 347 -14.03 -1.64 -15.42
CA ALA A 347 -12.59 -1.40 -15.48
C ALA A 347 -12.07 -0.60 -14.27
N TRP A 348 -12.89 0.32 -13.76
CA TRP A 348 -12.56 1.11 -12.58
C TRP A 348 -12.59 0.25 -11.30
N LEU A 349 -13.63 -0.58 -11.16
CA LEU A 349 -13.75 -1.52 -10.03
C LEU A 349 -12.57 -2.50 -10.03
N MET A 350 -12.18 -2.98 -11.22
CA MET A 350 -11.01 -3.86 -11.38
C MET A 350 -9.72 -3.17 -10.95
N SER A 351 -9.53 -1.91 -11.36
CA SER A 351 -8.36 -1.10 -10.95
C SER A 351 -8.27 -0.94 -9.43
N MET A 352 -9.41 -0.73 -8.76
CA MET A 352 -9.45 -0.67 -7.29
C MET A 352 -9.00 -1.99 -6.65
N CYS A 353 -9.46 -3.13 -7.20
CA CYS A 353 -9.02 -4.45 -6.72
C CYS A 353 -7.51 -4.65 -6.92
N GLN A 354 -7.00 -4.23 -8.07
CA GLN A 354 -5.57 -4.30 -8.37
C GLN A 354 -4.76 -3.45 -7.38
N ASP A 355 -5.19 -2.21 -7.12
CA ASP A 355 -4.51 -1.30 -6.18
C ASP A 355 -4.37 -1.92 -4.79
N VAL A 356 -5.49 -2.46 -4.26
CA VAL A 356 -5.48 -3.13 -2.94
C VAL A 356 -4.56 -4.35 -2.97
N CYS A 357 -4.64 -5.16 -4.04
CA CYS A 357 -3.81 -6.36 -4.17
C CYS A 357 -2.31 -6.03 -4.21
N GLU A 358 -1.92 -4.96 -4.90
CA GLU A 358 -0.52 -4.48 -4.96
C GLU A 358 -0.01 -4.08 -3.56
N GLY A 359 -0.83 -3.36 -2.80
CA GLY A 359 -0.48 -2.99 -1.42
C GLY A 359 -0.33 -4.22 -0.53
N MET A 360 -1.24 -5.18 -0.66
CA MET A 360 -1.22 -6.41 0.14
C MET A 360 -0.09 -7.36 -0.28
N GLU A 361 0.27 -7.41 -1.56
CA GLU A 361 1.42 -8.18 -2.05
C GLU A 361 2.72 -7.66 -1.41
N TYR A 362 2.85 -6.34 -1.36
CA TYR A 362 3.98 -5.70 -0.69
C TYR A 362 4.04 -6.07 0.80
N LEU A 363 2.91 -6.00 1.52
CA LEU A 363 2.84 -6.38 2.94
C LEU A 363 3.21 -7.86 3.14
N GLU A 364 2.67 -8.78 2.31
CA GLU A 364 2.98 -10.21 2.36
C GLU A 364 4.48 -10.45 2.15
N ALA A 365 5.10 -9.80 1.14
CA ALA A 365 6.53 -9.91 0.83
C ALA A 365 7.41 -9.43 1.99
N HIS A 366 6.91 -8.50 2.81
CA HIS A 366 7.62 -7.99 4.00
C HIS A 366 7.20 -8.69 5.30
N SER A 367 6.51 -9.83 5.18
CA SER A 367 6.04 -10.64 6.33
C SER A 367 5.14 -9.85 7.29
N PHE A 368 4.39 -8.90 6.77
CA PHE A 368 3.47 -8.06 7.53
C PHE A 368 2.03 -8.53 7.34
N ILE A 369 1.29 -8.68 8.43
CA ILE A 369 -0.12 -9.11 8.43
C ILE A 369 -1.00 -7.92 8.77
N HIS A 370 -1.99 -7.65 7.92
CA HIS A 370 -2.93 -6.52 8.11
C HIS A 370 -3.90 -6.74 9.26
N ARG A 371 -4.55 -7.90 9.29
CA ARG A 371 -5.52 -8.37 10.31
C ARG A 371 -6.92 -7.74 10.25
N ASP A 372 -7.11 -6.59 9.62
CA ASP A 372 -8.44 -5.95 9.49
C ASP A 372 -8.62 -5.36 8.09
N LEU A 373 -8.27 -6.12 7.04
CA LEU A 373 -8.45 -5.67 5.66
C LEU A 373 -9.94 -5.66 5.31
N ALA A 374 -10.44 -4.49 4.91
CA ALA A 374 -11.83 -4.25 4.54
C ALA A 374 -11.90 -2.95 3.73
N ALA A 375 -12.96 -2.73 2.93
CA ALA A 375 -13.12 -1.51 2.15
C ALA A 375 -13.15 -0.23 3.04
N ARG A 376 -13.59 -0.35 4.30
CA ARG A 376 -13.54 0.75 5.27
C ARG A 376 -12.10 1.16 5.64
N ASN A 377 -11.13 0.25 5.51
CA ASN A 377 -9.71 0.47 5.82
C ASN A 377 -8.86 0.65 4.56
N CYS A 378 -9.49 0.96 3.44
CA CYS A 378 -8.84 1.41 2.22
C CYS A 378 -9.27 2.85 1.96
N LEU A 379 -8.35 3.69 1.50
CA LEU A 379 -8.60 5.11 1.26
C LEU A 379 -8.30 5.43 -0.21
N ILE A 380 -8.92 6.50 -0.73
CA ILE A 380 -8.74 6.95 -2.12
C ILE A 380 -8.17 8.37 -2.12
N ASN A 381 -7.13 8.60 -2.91
CA ASN A 381 -6.54 9.91 -3.05
C ASN A 381 -7.22 10.75 -4.17
N GLU A 382 -6.75 11.95 -4.38
CA GLU A 382 -7.25 12.87 -5.42
C GLU A 382 -7.15 12.31 -6.84
N ASN A 383 -6.18 11.44 -7.10
CA ASN A 383 -5.97 10.78 -8.40
C ASN A 383 -6.74 9.46 -8.53
N ASN A 384 -7.65 9.19 -7.59
CA ASN A 384 -8.47 7.98 -7.53
C ASN A 384 -7.67 6.68 -7.33
N VAL A 385 -6.45 6.77 -6.81
CA VAL A 385 -5.65 5.59 -6.45
C VAL A 385 -6.11 5.10 -5.07
N VAL A 386 -6.38 3.81 -4.97
CA VAL A 386 -6.75 3.17 -3.70
C VAL A 386 -5.48 2.77 -2.96
N LYS A 387 -5.42 3.07 -1.68
CA LYS A 387 -4.32 2.67 -0.80
C LYS A 387 -4.85 1.97 0.45
N VAL A 388 -4.14 0.92 0.85
CA VAL A 388 -4.43 0.18 2.08
C VAL A 388 -3.98 1.01 3.28
N SER A 389 -4.83 1.09 4.31
CA SER A 389 -4.62 1.90 5.51
C SER A 389 -4.79 1.05 6.78
N ASP A 390 -4.35 1.58 7.91
CA ASP A 390 -4.54 1.00 9.26
C ASP A 390 -4.00 -0.45 9.43
N PHE A 391 -3.01 -0.83 8.62
CA PHE A 391 -2.39 -2.15 8.67
C PHE A 391 -1.61 -2.34 10.00
N GLY A 392 -1.78 -3.51 10.61
CA GLY A 392 -1.07 -3.91 11.83
C GLY A 392 -1.58 -3.29 13.13
N MET A 393 -2.46 -2.29 13.07
CA MET A 393 -2.93 -1.58 14.26
C MET A 393 -3.74 -2.46 15.22
N THR A 394 -4.36 -3.51 14.74
CA THR A 394 -5.27 -4.34 15.54
C THR A 394 -4.58 -5.14 16.65
N ARG A 395 -3.27 -5.42 16.51
CA ARG A 395 -2.53 -6.17 17.53
C ARG A 395 -2.27 -5.36 18.81
N TYR A 396 -2.42 -4.04 18.74
CA TYR A 396 -2.14 -3.14 19.87
C TYR A 396 -3.38 -2.71 20.64
N VAL A 397 -4.55 -3.16 20.21
CA VAL A 397 -5.78 -2.91 20.95
C VAL A 397 -5.81 -3.85 22.17
N LEU A 398 -6.03 -3.30 23.34
CA LEU A 398 -6.15 -4.09 24.57
C LEU A 398 -7.22 -5.17 24.39
N ASP A 399 -6.91 -6.40 24.80
CA ASP A 399 -7.71 -7.62 24.59
C ASP A 399 -9.20 -7.45 24.91
N ASN A 400 -9.52 -6.62 25.88
CA ASN A 400 -10.91 -6.38 26.31
C ASN A 400 -11.80 -5.73 25.26
N GLN A 401 -11.22 -5.17 24.19
CA GLN A 401 -11.99 -4.51 23.14
C GLN A 401 -12.16 -5.37 21.87
N TYR A 402 -11.33 -6.40 21.71
CA TYR A 402 -11.37 -7.24 20.49
C TYR A 402 -11.88 -8.67 20.75
N THR A 403 -11.77 -9.15 21.96
CA THR A 403 -12.11 -10.54 22.31
C THR A 403 -13.42 -10.70 23.07
N SER A 404 -14.11 -9.60 23.36
CA SER A 404 -15.29 -9.71 24.21
C SER A 404 -16.49 -10.29 23.42
N SER A 405 -17.07 -11.30 23.98
CA SER A 405 -18.34 -11.90 23.56
C SER A 405 -19.51 -10.91 23.66
N SER A 406 -19.30 -9.72 24.18
CA SER A 406 -20.33 -8.72 24.51
C SER A 406 -20.36 -7.52 23.53
N GLY A 407 -20.27 -7.76 22.25
CA GLY A 407 -20.61 -6.74 21.23
C GLY A 407 -19.50 -5.82 20.78
N ALA A 408 -18.25 -6.05 21.12
CA ALA A 408 -17.14 -5.34 20.52
C ALA A 408 -16.95 -5.77 19.06
N LYS A 409 -16.43 -4.88 18.29
CA LYS A 409 -16.50 -4.80 16.83
C LYS A 409 -15.49 -5.69 16.10
N PHE A 410 -15.41 -6.97 16.46
CA PHE A 410 -14.58 -7.95 15.75
C PHE A 410 -15.09 -8.08 14.29
N PRO A 411 -14.22 -8.07 13.26
CA PRO A 411 -14.66 -8.08 11.87
C PRO A 411 -15.07 -9.47 11.38
N VAL A 412 -16.08 -10.06 11.98
CA VAL A 412 -16.54 -11.44 11.73
C VAL A 412 -16.75 -11.68 10.21
N LYS A 413 -17.41 -10.74 9.54
CA LYS A 413 -17.80 -10.89 8.13
C LYS A 413 -16.60 -10.84 7.16
N TRP A 414 -15.42 -10.46 7.62
CA TRP A 414 -14.16 -10.42 6.85
C TRP A 414 -13.16 -11.48 7.27
N SER A 415 -13.51 -12.32 8.24
CA SER A 415 -12.58 -13.24 8.90
C SER A 415 -12.75 -14.69 8.46
N PRO A 416 -11.65 -15.42 8.22
CA PRO A 416 -11.69 -16.85 7.87
C PRO A 416 -11.93 -17.74 9.09
N PRO A 417 -12.27 -19.04 8.88
CA PRO A 417 -12.55 -19.97 9.97
C PRO A 417 -11.45 -20.06 11.05
N GLU A 418 -10.18 -20.11 10.64
CA GLU A 418 -9.05 -20.23 11.58
C GLU A 418 -8.88 -18.99 12.46
N VAL A 419 -9.31 -17.82 11.99
CA VAL A 419 -9.33 -16.60 12.81
C VAL A 419 -10.54 -16.62 13.75
N LEU A 420 -11.72 -16.99 13.24
CA LEU A 420 -12.97 -17.03 14.01
C LEU A 420 -12.90 -18.05 15.17
N HIS A 421 -12.27 -19.20 14.95
CA HIS A 421 -12.23 -20.29 15.93
C HIS A 421 -10.97 -20.31 16.80
N TYR A 422 -9.83 -19.86 16.27
CA TYR A 422 -8.53 -20.05 16.93
C TYR A 422 -7.67 -18.79 17.02
N SER A 423 -8.18 -17.64 16.55
CA SER A 423 -7.43 -16.36 16.46
C SER A 423 -6.07 -16.52 15.75
N LYS A 424 -6.00 -17.43 14.76
CA LYS A 424 -4.78 -17.69 13.98
C LYS A 424 -4.70 -16.77 12.76
N TYR A 425 -3.93 -15.71 12.89
CA TYR A 425 -3.71 -14.74 11.81
C TYR A 425 -2.47 -15.10 10.98
N SER A 426 -2.56 -14.91 9.69
CA SER A 426 -1.45 -15.06 8.74
C SER A 426 -1.72 -14.22 7.50
N SER A 427 -0.78 -14.13 6.57
CA SER A 427 -1.05 -13.54 5.24
C SER A 427 -2.23 -14.23 4.55
N LYS A 428 -2.45 -15.52 4.80
CA LYS A 428 -3.58 -16.27 4.23
C LYS A 428 -4.92 -15.87 4.86
N SER A 429 -4.94 -15.33 6.09
CA SER A 429 -6.17 -14.73 6.63
C SER A 429 -6.46 -13.39 5.95
N ASP A 430 -5.43 -12.61 5.63
CA ASP A 430 -5.59 -11.38 4.82
C ASP A 430 -6.08 -11.67 3.40
N VAL A 431 -5.66 -12.79 2.80
CA VAL A 431 -6.17 -13.24 1.48
C VAL A 431 -7.68 -13.47 1.54
N TRP A 432 -8.18 -14.13 2.59
CA TRP A 432 -9.64 -14.29 2.77
C TRP A 432 -10.33 -12.93 2.81
N SER A 433 -9.82 -12.01 3.66
CA SER A 433 -10.36 -10.65 3.79
C SER A 433 -10.31 -9.89 2.46
N PHE A 434 -9.26 -10.07 1.67
CA PHE A 434 -9.14 -9.48 0.32
C PHE A 434 -10.25 -9.97 -0.62
N GLY A 435 -10.57 -11.25 -0.56
CA GLY A 435 -11.72 -11.79 -1.31
C GLY A 435 -13.02 -11.05 -0.96
N VAL A 436 -13.22 -10.74 0.33
CA VAL A 436 -14.39 -9.97 0.79
C VAL A 436 -14.29 -8.51 0.29
N VAL A 437 -13.09 -7.90 0.29
CA VAL A 437 -12.89 -6.53 -0.26
C VAL A 437 -13.23 -6.48 -1.75
N MET A 438 -12.78 -7.45 -2.54
CA MET A 438 -13.18 -7.54 -3.96
C MET A 438 -14.70 -7.60 -4.11
N TRP A 439 -15.35 -8.38 -3.25
CA TRP A 439 -16.82 -8.46 -3.22
C TRP A 439 -17.43 -7.10 -2.82
N GLU A 440 -16.90 -6.40 -1.81
CA GLU A 440 -17.37 -5.06 -1.43
C GLU A 440 -17.25 -4.08 -2.62
N ILE A 441 -16.15 -4.13 -3.36
CA ILE A 441 -15.92 -3.26 -4.53
C ILE A 441 -16.97 -3.56 -5.61
N PHE A 442 -17.15 -4.82 -5.99
CA PHE A 442 -18.06 -5.22 -7.07
C PHE A 442 -19.55 -5.20 -6.67
N SER A 443 -19.84 -5.12 -5.38
CA SER A 443 -21.21 -4.85 -4.88
C SER A 443 -21.45 -3.36 -4.60
N GLU A 444 -20.47 -2.50 -4.93
CA GLU A 444 -20.53 -1.05 -4.73
C GLU A 444 -20.79 -0.66 -3.27
N GLY A 445 -20.09 -1.34 -2.35
CA GLY A 445 -20.11 -1.01 -0.93
C GLY A 445 -21.24 -1.62 -0.13
N ARG A 446 -21.86 -2.71 -0.62
CA ARG A 446 -22.84 -3.44 0.19
C ARG A 446 -22.17 -4.11 1.39
N THR A 447 -22.96 -4.34 2.41
CA THR A 447 -22.49 -5.04 3.61
C THR A 447 -22.40 -6.54 3.32
N PRO A 448 -21.25 -7.18 3.52
CA PRO A 448 -21.16 -8.65 3.37
C PRO A 448 -22.16 -9.35 4.27
N PHE A 449 -22.71 -10.45 3.78
CA PHE A 449 -23.72 -11.23 4.51
C PHE A 449 -24.82 -10.34 5.09
N GLU A 450 -25.38 -9.46 4.24
CA GLU A 450 -26.46 -8.55 4.62
C GLU A 450 -27.61 -9.33 5.23
N ASN A 451 -28.20 -8.80 6.30
CA ASN A 451 -29.29 -9.45 7.06
C ASN A 451 -28.90 -10.74 7.81
N ARG A 452 -27.59 -10.99 8.00
CA ARG A 452 -27.09 -12.08 8.84
C ARG A 452 -26.41 -11.50 10.09
N SER A 453 -26.74 -12.04 11.23
CA SER A 453 -26.01 -11.77 12.48
C SER A 453 -24.60 -12.38 12.41
N ASN A 454 -23.71 -11.96 13.28
CA ASN A 454 -22.35 -12.50 13.34
C ASN A 454 -22.35 -14.01 13.60
N LEU A 455 -23.23 -14.50 14.48
CA LEU A 455 -23.34 -15.93 14.76
C LEU A 455 -23.79 -16.73 13.54
N GLU A 456 -24.79 -16.23 12.81
CA GLU A 456 -25.23 -16.85 11.55
C GLU A 456 -24.10 -16.89 10.52
N VAL A 457 -23.30 -15.81 10.41
CA VAL A 457 -22.16 -15.77 9.49
C VAL A 457 -21.12 -16.82 9.85
N VAL A 458 -20.78 -16.98 11.14
CA VAL A 458 -19.85 -18.02 11.60
C VAL A 458 -20.37 -19.41 11.17
N ASN A 459 -21.66 -19.68 11.43
CA ASN A 459 -22.29 -20.95 11.06
C ASN A 459 -22.30 -21.17 9.54
N ASP A 460 -22.64 -20.14 8.77
CA ASP A 460 -22.69 -20.20 7.30
C ASP A 460 -21.29 -20.50 6.73
N ILE A 461 -20.27 -19.79 7.17
CA ILE A 461 -18.87 -19.97 6.73
C ILE A 461 -18.41 -21.40 7.06
N THR A 462 -18.72 -21.90 8.26
CA THR A 462 -18.37 -23.26 8.70
C THR A 462 -19.04 -24.34 7.83
N LYS A 463 -20.26 -24.08 7.36
CA LYS A 463 -21.00 -24.97 6.44
C LYS A 463 -20.55 -24.83 4.98
N GLY A 464 -19.56 -24.00 4.69
CA GLY A 464 -19.06 -23.79 3.34
C GLY A 464 -19.82 -22.76 2.51
N ILE A 465 -20.77 -22.03 3.11
CA ILE A 465 -21.50 -20.96 2.42
C ILE A 465 -20.58 -19.77 2.21
N ARG A 466 -20.61 -19.17 1.01
CA ARG A 466 -19.78 -18.03 0.60
C ARG A 466 -20.64 -16.91 0.00
N LEU A 467 -20.09 -15.75 -0.14
CA LEU A 467 -20.76 -14.60 -0.78
C LEU A 467 -21.01 -14.87 -2.27
N UNK A 468 -22.00 -14.60 -2.69
CA UNK A 468 -22.37 -14.81 -3.89
C UNK A 468 -21.84 -13.83 -4.73
N PRO A 469 -21.75 -14.14 -6.05
CA PRO A 469 -21.35 -13.12 -7.00
C PRO A 469 -22.37 -11.98 -7.10
N HIS A 470 -21.93 -10.81 -7.35
CA HIS A 470 -22.81 -9.65 -7.54
C HIS A 470 -22.66 -9.16 -9.00
N ARG A 471 -21.82 -8.17 -9.26
CA ARG A 471 -21.49 -7.68 -10.60
C ARG A 471 -20.19 -8.27 -11.14
N ALA A 472 -19.52 -9.11 -10.36
CA ALA A 472 -18.25 -9.71 -10.77
C ALA A 472 -18.46 -10.69 -11.93
N SER A 473 -17.60 -10.62 -12.93
CA SER A 473 -17.54 -11.61 -14.01
C SER A 473 -17.22 -13.00 -13.45
N GLN A 474 -17.55 -14.05 -14.18
CA GLN A 474 -17.26 -15.43 -13.75
C GLN A 474 -15.77 -15.66 -13.46
N PRO A 475 -14.84 -15.21 -14.31
CA PRO A 475 -13.41 -15.34 -14.00
C PRO A 475 -12.99 -14.63 -12.70
N LEU A 476 -13.47 -13.41 -12.48
CA LEU A 476 -13.16 -12.65 -11.25
C LEU A 476 -13.78 -13.33 -10.02
N TYR A 477 -15.01 -13.82 -10.14
CA TYR A 477 -15.65 -14.53 -9.02
C TYR A 477 -14.90 -15.82 -8.68
N ALA A 478 -14.33 -16.50 -9.66
CA ALA A 478 -13.48 -17.68 -9.42
C ALA A 478 -12.25 -17.32 -8.59
N ILE A 479 -11.65 -16.15 -8.84
CA ILE A 479 -10.54 -15.62 -8.02
C ILE A 479 -11.00 -15.36 -6.58
N MET A 480 -12.13 -14.65 -6.41
CA MET A 480 -12.73 -14.39 -5.08
C MET A 480 -12.97 -15.70 -4.32
N TYR A 481 -13.55 -16.69 -4.99
CA TYR A 481 -13.93 -17.97 -4.39
C TYR A 481 -12.70 -18.72 -3.86
N ARG A 482 -11.58 -18.69 -4.60
CA ARG A 482 -10.32 -19.31 -4.14
C ARG A 482 -9.72 -18.60 -2.91
N CYS A 483 -9.95 -17.30 -2.77
CA CYS A 483 -9.57 -16.57 -1.56
C CYS A 483 -10.30 -17.13 -0.32
N TRP A 484 -11.50 -17.67 -0.50
CA TRP A 484 -12.33 -18.20 0.57
C TRP A 484 -12.19 -19.73 0.74
N HIS A 485 -11.07 -20.30 0.33
CA HIS A 485 -10.80 -21.72 0.57
C HIS A 485 -10.74 -21.97 2.09
N GLU A 486 -11.38 -23.05 2.55
CA GLU A 486 -11.49 -23.38 3.97
C GLU A 486 -10.10 -23.43 4.65
N LYS A 487 -9.18 -24.20 4.03
CA LYS A 487 -7.80 -24.35 4.56
C LYS A 487 -6.91 -23.20 4.06
N PRO A 488 -6.16 -22.51 4.96
CA PRO A 488 -5.29 -21.41 4.55
C PRO A 488 -4.31 -21.76 3.42
N GLN A 489 -3.76 -22.97 3.44
CA GLN A 489 -2.79 -23.44 2.43
C GLN A 489 -3.40 -23.57 1.03
N GLY A 490 -4.73 -23.69 0.93
CA GLY A 490 -5.44 -23.74 -0.35
C GLY A 490 -5.70 -22.36 -0.97
N ARG A 491 -5.43 -21.28 -0.22
CA ARG A 491 -5.62 -19.92 -0.71
C ARG A 491 -4.37 -19.46 -1.48
N PRO A 492 -4.52 -18.75 -2.60
CA PRO A 492 -3.38 -18.24 -3.36
C PRO A 492 -2.54 -17.24 -2.55
N ALA A 493 -1.33 -16.96 -3.00
CA ALA A 493 -0.52 -15.85 -2.51
C ALA A 493 -0.98 -14.55 -3.18
N PHE A 494 -0.70 -13.39 -2.57
CA PHE A 494 -1.04 -12.10 -3.16
C PHE A 494 -0.34 -11.88 -4.51
N SER A 495 0.89 -12.36 -4.69
CA SER A 495 1.61 -12.30 -5.97
C SER A 495 0.86 -13.04 -7.09
N THR A 496 0.29 -14.23 -6.79
CA THR A 496 -0.54 -14.99 -7.73
C THR A 496 -1.84 -14.25 -8.06
N LEU A 497 -2.51 -13.74 -7.03
CA LEU A 497 -3.75 -12.95 -7.21
C LEU A 497 -3.51 -11.72 -8.08
N LEU A 498 -2.41 -11.01 -7.84
CA LEU A 498 -2.05 -9.81 -8.59
C LEU A 498 -1.84 -10.12 -10.07
N GLU A 499 -1.11 -11.19 -10.38
CA GLU A 499 -0.89 -11.63 -11.76
C GLU A 499 -2.22 -11.93 -12.47
N GLU A 500 -3.12 -12.66 -11.80
CA GLU A 500 -4.42 -13.03 -12.36
C GLU A 500 -5.36 -11.84 -12.55
N ILE A 501 -5.41 -10.92 -11.57
CA ILE A 501 -6.21 -9.69 -11.65
C ILE A 501 -5.72 -8.83 -12.82
N ARG A 502 -4.40 -8.69 -12.98
CA ARG A 502 -3.81 -7.96 -14.11
C ARG A 502 -4.19 -8.57 -15.46
N LYS A 503 -4.15 -9.89 -15.57
CA LYS A 503 -4.57 -10.60 -16.80
C LYS A 503 -6.03 -10.31 -17.15
N LEU A 504 -6.92 -10.36 -16.17
CA LEU A 504 -8.35 -10.06 -16.40
C LEU A 504 -8.54 -8.58 -16.79
N ALA A 505 -7.79 -7.66 -16.17
CA ALA A 505 -7.86 -6.24 -16.51
C ALA A 505 -7.36 -5.94 -17.93
N GLU A 506 -6.38 -6.72 -18.43
CA GLU A 506 -5.83 -6.55 -19.78
C GLU A 506 -6.71 -7.18 -20.87
N ASN A 507 -7.44 -8.22 -20.54
CA ASN A 507 -8.29 -8.96 -21.49
C ASN A 507 -9.71 -9.08 -20.92
N PRO A 508 -10.44 -7.97 -20.87
CA PRO A 508 -11.83 -8.01 -20.44
C PRO A 508 -12.65 -8.77 -21.48
N ASP A 509 -13.44 -9.76 -21.05
CA ASP A 509 -14.32 -10.58 -21.90
C ASP A 509 -15.43 -9.74 -22.55
#